data_ee220bd4d82e309a6696438fadf32937
#
_entry.id   ee220bd4d82e309a6696438fadf32937
#
_cell.length_a   1.000
_cell.length_b   1.000
_cell.length_c   1.000
_cell.angle_alpha   90.00
_cell.angle_beta   90.00
_cell.angle_gamma   90.00
#
_symmetry.space_group_name_H-M   'P 1'
#
loop_
_entity.id
_entity.type
_entity.pdbx_description
1 polymer ?
#
loop_
_entity_poly.entity_id
_entity_poly.type
_entity_poly.pdbx_seq_one_letter_code
_entity_poly.pdbx_strand_id
1 'polypeptide(L)'
;MTAGAAALLAAALFGAPAAARAQAPCAGEPSGSKLHVVLQGVRSAAGVMTATLYGDDPAKWLKGAGEVRVWRQDAQTPTMEMCVWLPGPGTYGVVVYHDSRRAGRFVRGTFGPTQDYGFSRNPHLFLGPPSLGQVTFPAGEGETTVVIRMRYP
;
A
#
# COMPACT_ATOMS: atom_id res chain seq x y z
N MET A 1 -40.83 -42.40 45.09
CA MET A 1 -40.92 -41.90 43.71
C MET A 1 -40.38 -40.50 43.72
N THR A 2 -39.08 -40.27 43.35
CA THR A 2 -38.41 -38.99 43.33
C THR A 2 -37.94 -38.76 41.92
N ALA A 3 -38.56 -37.78 41.26
CA ALA A 3 -38.17 -37.32 39.93
C ALA A 3 -37.07 -36.31 40.05
N GLY A 4 -35.86 -36.63 39.52
CA GLY A 4 -34.74 -35.72 39.41
C GLY A 4 -34.84 -34.85 38.14
N ALA A 5 -34.88 -33.55 38.30
CA ALA A 5 -34.80 -32.58 37.21
C ALA A 5 -33.35 -32.32 36.86
N ALA A 6 -32.95 -32.68 35.65
CA ALA A 6 -31.64 -32.34 35.09
C ALA A 6 -31.70 -30.93 34.46
N ALA A 7 -30.93 -29.99 35.03
CA ALA A 7 -30.77 -28.66 34.46
C ALA A 7 -29.66 -28.66 33.42
N LEU A 8 -30.00 -28.39 32.17
CA LEU A 8 -29.07 -28.15 31.08
C LEU A 8 -28.56 -26.72 31.12
N LEU A 9 -27.30 -26.52 31.47
CA LEU A 9 -26.62 -25.23 31.33
C LEU A 9 -26.21 -25.06 29.85
N ALA A 10 -26.84 -24.12 29.16
CA ALA A 10 -26.41 -23.65 27.84
C ALA A 10 -25.31 -22.61 28.02
N ALA A 11 -24.08 -22.97 27.66
CA ALA A 11 -22.98 -22.03 27.62
C ALA A 11 -23.08 -21.15 26.34
N ALA A 12 -23.43 -19.90 26.49
CA ALA A 12 -23.41 -18.91 25.41
C ALA A 12 -21.97 -18.48 25.15
N LEU A 13 -21.38 -18.87 24.04
CA LEU A 13 -20.11 -18.37 23.53
C LEU A 13 -20.32 -16.96 22.96
N PHE A 14 -20.03 -15.94 23.74
CA PHE A 14 -19.95 -14.58 23.27
C PHE A 14 -18.65 -14.45 22.48
N GLY A 15 -18.73 -14.53 21.14
CA GLY A 15 -17.65 -14.13 20.26
C GLY A 15 -17.38 -12.63 20.41
N ALA A 16 -16.19 -12.26 20.89
CA ALA A 16 -15.78 -10.87 20.93
C ALA A 16 -15.76 -10.29 19.51
N PRO A 17 -16.36 -9.12 19.25
CA PRO A 17 -16.27 -8.49 17.94
C PRO A 17 -14.81 -8.18 17.62
N ALA A 18 -14.33 -8.66 16.47
CA ALA A 18 -13.03 -8.26 15.94
C ALA A 18 -13.06 -6.74 15.77
N ALA A 19 -12.22 -6.03 16.51
CA ALA A 19 -12.09 -4.59 16.38
C ALA A 19 -11.71 -4.26 14.93
N ALA A 20 -12.62 -3.66 14.18
CA ALA A 20 -12.34 -3.13 12.84
C ALA A 20 -11.23 -2.08 13.01
N ARG A 21 -10.04 -2.36 12.46
CA ARG A 21 -8.97 -1.36 12.45
C ARG A 21 -9.46 -0.17 11.63
N ALA A 22 -9.55 0.99 12.26
CA ALA A 22 -9.83 2.23 11.55
C ALA A 22 -8.76 2.42 10.48
N GLN A 23 -9.15 2.50 9.22
CA GLN A 23 -8.23 2.81 8.13
C GLN A 23 -7.71 4.23 8.33
N ALA A 24 -6.40 4.42 8.12
CA ALA A 24 -5.82 5.76 8.14
C ALA A 24 -6.52 6.63 7.07
N PRO A 25 -6.73 7.93 7.35
CA PRO A 25 -7.31 8.82 6.37
C PRO A 25 -6.46 8.87 5.10
N CYS A 26 -7.09 9.02 3.95
CA CYS A 26 -6.37 9.16 2.68
C CYS A 26 -5.48 10.40 2.68
N ALA A 27 -4.27 10.27 2.17
CA ALA A 27 -3.33 11.37 2.05
C ALA A 27 -3.80 12.40 1.02
N GLY A 28 -3.56 13.67 1.29
CA GLY A 28 -3.90 14.78 0.39
C GLY A 28 -5.27 15.37 0.60
N GLU A 29 -5.58 16.38 -0.20
CA GLU A 29 -6.87 17.04 -0.17
C GLU A 29 -7.93 16.18 -0.85
N PRO A 30 -9.12 16.03 -0.26
CA PRO A 30 -10.23 15.32 -0.87
C PRO A 30 -10.54 15.83 -2.28
N SER A 31 -10.72 14.90 -3.19
CA SER A 31 -11.10 15.17 -4.58
C SER A 31 -12.16 14.17 -5.05
N GLY A 32 -12.63 14.31 -6.28
CA GLY A 32 -13.52 13.32 -6.91
C GLY A 32 -12.84 11.99 -7.26
N SER A 33 -11.50 11.89 -7.14
CA SER A 33 -10.72 10.71 -7.53
C SER A 33 -9.84 10.24 -6.38
N LYS A 34 -9.91 8.94 -6.06
CA LYS A 34 -9.17 8.33 -4.95
C LYS A 34 -8.43 7.09 -5.43
N LEU A 35 -7.19 6.95 -5.02
CA LEU A 35 -6.39 5.75 -5.26
C LEU A 35 -6.24 4.94 -3.97
N HIS A 36 -6.63 3.69 -4.03
CA HIS A 36 -6.44 2.69 -3.00
C HIS A 36 -5.31 1.75 -3.42
N VAL A 37 -4.25 1.69 -2.63
CA VAL A 37 -3.06 0.87 -2.89
C VAL A 37 -3.01 -0.27 -1.89
N VAL A 38 -3.12 -1.50 -2.38
CA VAL A 38 -3.00 -2.72 -1.58
C VAL A 38 -1.60 -3.27 -1.75
N LEU A 39 -0.83 -3.29 -0.67
CA LEU A 39 0.53 -3.84 -0.65
C LEU A 39 0.49 -5.28 -0.15
N GLN A 40 1.06 -6.20 -0.92
CA GLN A 40 1.15 -7.62 -0.58
C GLN A 40 2.59 -8.04 -0.35
N GLY A 41 2.80 -8.96 0.59
CA GLY A 41 4.11 -9.51 0.86
C GLY A 41 5.00 -8.59 1.70
N VAL A 42 4.41 -7.77 2.57
CA VAL A 42 5.17 -6.96 3.53
C VAL A 42 5.75 -7.86 4.61
N ARG A 43 7.08 -7.93 4.72
CA ARG A 43 7.78 -8.88 5.61
C ARG A 43 7.94 -8.39 7.03
N SER A 44 7.90 -7.08 7.27
CA SER A 44 8.13 -6.48 8.58
C SER A 44 7.18 -5.32 8.83
N ALA A 45 6.70 -5.19 10.06
CA ALA A 45 5.93 -4.04 10.52
C ALA A 45 6.83 -2.91 11.07
N ALA A 46 8.16 -3.04 10.99
CA ALA A 46 9.07 -1.99 11.42
C ALA A 46 9.11 -0.84 10.41
N GLY A 47 9.18 0.39 10.90
CA GLY A 47 9.33 1.56 10.06
C GLY A 47 8.07 1.98 9.32
N VAL A 48 8.26 2.51 8.10
CA VAL A 48 7.17 3.08 7.29
C VAL A 48 7.22 2.57 5.86
N MET A 49 6.05 2.44 5.25
CA MET A 49 5.91 2.34 3.81
C MET A 49 5.82 3.75 3.24
N THR A 50 6.64 4.04 2.25
CA THR A 50 6.61 5.28 1.49
C THR A 50 6.14 5.00 0.09
N ALA A 51 5.08 5.65 -0.33
CA ALA A 51 4.54 5.56 -1.67
C ALA A 51 4.68 6.90 -2.39
N THR A 52 5.01 6.83 -3.66
CA THR A 52 5.15 8.01 -4.54
C THR A 52 4.28 7.83 -5.77
N LEU A 53 3.44 8.81 -6.01
CA LEU A 53 2.59 8.91 -7.19
C LEU A 53 3.29 9.75 -8.25
N TYR A 54 3.30 9.25 -9.47
CA TYR A 54 3.76 9.95 -10.67
C TYR A 54 2.62 10.07 -11.68
N GLY A 55 2.64 11.13 -12.47
CA GLY A 55 1.80 11.26 -13.65
C GLY A 55 2.37 10.49 -14.85
N ASP A 56 1.90 10.83 -16.03
CA ASP A 56 2.20 10.14 -17.29
C ASP A 56 3.38 10.73 -18.10
N ASP A 57 4.15 11.64 -17.49
CA ASP A 57 5.31 12.26 -18.13
C ASP A 57 6.58 11.41 -17.93
N PRO A 58 7.10 10.72 -18.98
CA PRO A 58 8.30 9.89 -18.85
C PRO A 58 9.55 10.66 -18.44
N ALA A 59 9.63 11.96 -18.75
CA ALA A 59 10.76 12.79 -18.37
C ALA A 59 10.85 13.04 -16.86
N LYS A 60 9.75 12.83 -16.15
CA LYS A 60 9.63 13.02 -14.70
C LYS A 60 9.68 11.71 -13.90
N TRP A 61 9.62 10.58 -14.57
CA TRP A 61 9.59 9.27 -13.92
C TRP A 61 10.82 9.02 -13.03
N LEU A 62 10.61 8.63 -11.79
CA LEU A 62 11.63 8.39 -10.75
C LEU A 62 12.56 9.58 -10.46
N LYS A 63 12.11 10.78 -10.77
CA LYS A 63 12.82 12.02 -10.42
C LYS A 63 12.03 12.78 -9.35
N GLY A 64 12.72 13.37 -8.37
CA GLY A 64 12.08 14.10 -7.28
C GLY A 64 11.18 15.25 -7.74
N ALA A 65 11.58 15.98 -8.80
CA ALA A 65 10.75 17.03 -9.39
C ALA A 65 9.53 16.53 -10.17
N GLY A 66 9.40 15.21 -10.33
CA GLY A 66 8.27 14.57 -11.03
C GLY A 66 7.22 13.97 -10.12
N GLU A 67 7.46 14.01 -8.82
CA GLU A 67 6.54 13.46 -7.83
C GLU A 67 5.26 14.30 -7.78
N VAL A 68 4.11 13.66 -8.07
CA VAL A 68 2.80 14.28 -7.90
C VAL A 68 2.44 14.33 -6.41
N ARG A 69 2.73 13.23 -5.70
CA ARG A 69 2.54 13.14 -4.25
C ARG A 69 3.41 12.03 -3.66
N VAL A 70 3.92 12.31 -2.47
CA VAL A 70 4.59 11.32 -1.61
C VAL A 70 3.78 11.20 -0.32
N TRP A 71 3.47 9.97 0.10
CA TRP A 71 2.81 9.75 1.39
C TRP A 71 3.41 8.55 2.10
N ARG A 72 3.25 8.53 3.42
CA ARG A 72 3.86 7.55 4.30
C ARG A 72 2.84 7.02 5.29
N GLN A 73 2.98 5.76 5.63
CA GLN A 73 2.14 5.10 6.63
C GLN A 73 2.99 4.05 7.37
N ASP A 74 2.75 3.86 8.66
CA ASP A 74 3.42 2.82 9.43
C ASP A 74 3.20 1.45 8.79
N ALA A 75 4.29 0.68 8.66
CA ALA A 75 4.26 -0.61 7.99
C ALA A 75 3.38 -1.60 8.75
N GLN A 76 2.64 -2.42 8.02
CA GLN A 76 1.80 -3.51 8.56
C GLN A 76 2.06 -4.77 7.74
N THR A 77 1.99 -5.93 8.37
CA THR A 77 2.24 -7.23 7.76
C THR A 77 1.00 -8.12 7.80
N PRO A 78 0.87 -9.09 6.91
CA PRO A 78 1.61 -9.34 5.67
C PRO A 78 1.09 -8.50 4.49
N THR A 79 -0.05 -7.85 4.68
CA THR A 79 -0.73 -6.99 3.72
C THR A 79 -1.10 -5.70 4.40
N MET A 80 -0.99 -4.59 3.70
CA MET A 80 -1.46 -3.30 4.18
C MET A 80 -2.12 -2.50 3.07
N GLU A 81 -2.90 -1.52 3.47
CA GLU A 81 -3.63 -0.63 2.59
C GLU A 81 -3.20 0.80 2.82
N MET A 82 -2.98 1.52 1.74
CA MET A 82 -2.67 2.94 1.74
C MET A 82 -3.62 3.63 0.78
N CYS A 83 -4.04 4.85 1.08
CA CYS A 83 -4.83 5.60 0.12
C CYS A 83 -4.36 7.05 -0.05
N VAL A 84 -4.67 7.61 -1.21
CA VAL A 84 -4.31 8.97 -1.58
C VAL A 84 -5.39 9.58 -2.46
N TRP A 85 -5.67 10.86 -2.27
CA TRP A 85 -6.49 11.63 -3.19
C TRP A 85 -5.67 12.03 -4.41
N LEU A 86 -6.19 11.73 -5.60
CA LEU A 86 -5.57 12.09 -6.87
C LEU A 86 -5.92 13.54 -7.24
N PRO A 87 -5.11 14.22 -8.04
CA PRO A 87 -5.48 15.54 -8.58
C PRO A 87 -6.77 15.52 -9.41
N GLY A 88 -7.10 14.40 -10.01
CA GLY A 88 -8.28 14.16 -10.82
C GLY A 88 -8.14 12.86 -11.62
N PRO A 89 -9.08 12.58 -12.53
CA PRO A 89 -8.94 11.50 -13.50
C PRO A 89 -7.66 11.65 -14.34
N GLY A 90 -6.97 10.56 -14.62
CA GLY A 90 -5.72 10.60 -15.38
C GLY A 90 -5.01 9.25 -15.45
N THR A 91 -3.80 9.28 -15.95
CA THR A 91 -2.90 8.13 -16.01
C THR A 91 -1.79 8.32 -14.98
N TYR A 92 -1.60 7.33 -14.12
CA TYR A 92 -0.69 7.41 -12.99
C TYR A 92 0.17 6.17 -12.86
N GLY A 93 1.35 6.34 -12.26
CA GLY A 93 2.20 5.24 -11.81
C GLY A 93 2.53 5.39 -10.33
N VAL A 94 2.68 4.28 -9.63
CA VAL A 94 3.04 4.26 -8.21
C VAL A 94 4.30 3.43 -8.01
N VAL A 95 5.23 3.96 -7.22
CA VAL A 95 6.33 3.22 -6.64
C VAL A 95 6.24 3.26 -5.12
N VAL A 96 6.55 2.14 -4.50
CA VAL A 96 6.54 1.99 -3.04
C VAL A 96 7.88 1.45 -2.59
N TYR A 97 8.38 1.90 -1.44
CA TYR A 97 9.50 1.27 -0.77
C TYR A 97 9.26 1.19 0.73
N HIS A 98 9.88 0.19 1.34
CA HIS A 98 9.81 -0.03 2.77
C HIS A 98 11.02 0.59 3.48
N ASP A 99 10.81 1.70 4.17
CA ASP A 99 11.82 2.34 5.00
C ASP A 99 11.75 1.80 6.44
N SER A 100 12.23 0.58 6.62
CA SER A 100 12.21 -0.13 7.90
C SER A 100 13.03 0.56 9.00
N ARG A 101 13.98 1.40 8.63
CA ARG A 101 14.87 2.14 9.54
C ARG A 101 14.48 3.61 9.71
N ARG A 102 13.41 4.06 9.07
CA ARG A 102 12.98 5.48 9.06
C ARG A 102 14.09 6.45 8.60
N ALA A 103 14.85 6.05 7.59
CA ALA A 103 15.91 6.88 7.00
C ALA A 103 15.37 8.09 6.21
N GLY A 104 14.07 8.08 5.91
CA GLY A 104 13.38 9.16 5.22
C GLY A 104 13.67 9.24 3.72
N ARG A 105 14.43 8.30 3.16
CA ARG A 105 14.83 8.25 1.75
C ARG A 105 14.97 6.83 1.24
N PHE A 106 14.86 6.67 -0.07
CA PHE A 106 15.20 5.42 -0.73
C PHE A 106 16.71 5.23 -0.77
N VAL A 107 17.19 4.06 -0.33
CA VAL A 107 18.61 3.75 -0.25
C VAL A 107 18.97 2.71 -1.30
N ARG A 108 19.99 3.02 -2.09
CA ARG A 108 20.61 2.10 -3.06
C ARG A 108 22.02 1.72 -2.59
N GLY A 109 22.35 0.46 -2.71
CA GLY A 109 23.71 -0.04 -2.56
C GLY A 109 24.45 -0.10 -3.89
N THR A 110 25.65 -0.65 -3.87
CA THR A 110 26.49 -0.82 -5.06
C THR A 110 25.83 -1.69 -6.14
N PHE A 111 25.03 -2.66 -5.75
CA PHE A 111 24.42 -3.65 -6.65
C PHE A 111 22.91 -3.46 -6.84
N GLY A 112 22.34 -2.36 -6.37
CA GLY A 112 20.91 -2.08 -6.53
C GLY A 112 20.22 -1.61 -5.24
N PRO A 113 18.89 -1.70 -5.18
CA PRO A 113 18.12 -1.34 -3.98
C PRO A 113 18.54 -2.17 -2.77
N THR A 114 18.57 -1.55 -1.59
CA THR A 114 18.79 -2.22 -0.31
C THR A 114 17.53 -2.28 0.55
N GLN A 115 16.46 -1.71 0.07
CA GLN A 115 15.14 -1.69 0.70
C GLN A 115 14.15 -2.48 -0.15
N ASP A 116 13.16 -3.07 0.49
CA ASP A 116 12.05 -3.70 -0.20
C ASP A 116 11.27 -2.64 -0.99
N TYR A 117 10.83 -2.97 -2.18
CA TYR A 117 10.15 -2.02 -3.07
C TYR A 117 9.09 -2.72 -3.93
N GLY A 118 8.24 -1.93 -4.57
CA GLY A 118 7.23 -2.41 -5.50
C GLY A 118 6.75 -1.32 -6.45
N PHE A 119 6.17 -1.74 -7.55
CA PHE A 119 5.60 -0.86 -8.57
C PHE A 119 4.19 -1.28 -8.91
N SER A 120 3.34 -0.31 -9.23
CA SER A 120 2.04 -0.59 -9.81
C SER A 120 2.17 -1.47 -11.05
N ARG A 121 1.14 -2.32 -11.31
CA ARG A 121 1.13 -3.34 -12.36
C ARG A 121 2.19 -4.44 -12.23
N ASN A 122 3.03 -4.42 -11.20
CA ASN A 122 4.02 -5.48 -10.92
C ASN A 122 4.87 -5.89 -12.13
N PRO A 123 5.53 -4.97 -12.84
CA PRO A 123 6.25 -5.28 -14.06
C PRO A 123 7.40 -6.27 -13.81
N HIS A 124 7.75 -7.06 -14.80
CA HIS A 124 8.99 -7.81 -14.78
C HIS A 124 10.18 -6.84 -14.86
N LEU A 125 11.13 -6.98 -13.92
CA LEU A 125 12.35 -6.18 -13.89
C LEU A 125 13.51 -7.02 -14.42
N PHE A 126 14.24 -6.51 -15.41
CA PHE A 126 15.38 -7.22 -15.98
C PHE A 126 16.70 -6.54 -15.63
N LEU A 127 16.94 -5.33 -15.96
CA LEU A 127 18.16 -4.59 -15.62
C LEU A 127 17.77 -3.15 -15.25
N GLY A 128 17.53 -2.92 -13.98
CA GLY A 128 17.16 -1.61 -13.46
C GLY A 128 15.65 -1.41 -13.26
N PRO A 129 15.23 -0.17 -13.01
CA PRO A 129 13.82 0.16 -12.77
C PRO A 129 12.98 0.03 -14.06
N PRO A 130 11.68 -0.21 -13.93
CA PRO A 130 10.79 -0.28 -15.08
C PRO A 130 10.63 1.09 -15.75
N SER A 131 10.28 1.10 -17.03
CA SER A 131 9.82 2.32 -17.69
C SER A 131 8.45 2.75 -17.15
N LEU A 132 8.11 4.02 -17.29
CA LEU A 132 6.81 4.55 -16.85
C LEU A 132 5.63 3.77 -17.47
N GLY A 133 5.67 3.49 -18.76
CA GLY A 133 4.60 2.76 -19.45
C GLY A 133 4.34 1.34 -18.92
N GLN A 134 5.32 0.74 -18.25
CA GLN A 134 5.14 -0.59 -17.63
C GLN A 134 4.39 -0.54 -16.30
N VAL A 135 4.29 0.63 -15.67
CA VAL A 135 3.70 0.81 -14.34
C VAL A 135 2.44 1.66 -14.34
N THR A 136 2.16 2.40 -15.41
CA THR A 136 1.01 3.30 -15.47
C THR A 136 -0.30 2.55 -15.60
N PHE A 137 -1.33 3.11 -14.96
CA PHE A 137 -2.72 2.66 -14.98
C PHE A 137 -3.65 3.87 -15.09
N PRO A 138 -4.83 3.72 -15.73
CA PRO A 138 -5.84 4.76 -15.74
C PRO A 138 -6.55 4.83 -14.38
N ALA A 139 -6.86 6.04 -13.94
CA ALA A 139 -7.72 6.30 -12.80
C ALA A 139 -8.83 7.28 -13.22
N GLY A 140 -10.08 6.95 -12.90
CA GLY A 140 -11.25 7.78 -13.15
C GLY A 140 -11.72 8.55 -11.92
N GLU A 141 -12.93 9.06 -12.00
CA GLU A 141 -13.65 9.51 -10.82
C GLU A 141 -14.02 8.32 -9.92
N GLY A 142 -14.16 8.59 -8.63
CA GLY A 142 -14.40 7.57 -7.63
C GLY A 142 -13.12 6.88 -7.17
N GLU A 143 -13.19 5.61 -6.83
CA GLU A 143 -12.08 4.84 -6.29
C GLU A 143 -11.45 3.94 -7.36
N THR A 144 -10.13 4.04 -7.49
CA THR A 144 -9.31 3.12 -8.28
C THR A 144 -8.46 2.30 -7.32
N THR A 145 -8.42 0.98 -7.47
CA THR A 145 -7.59 0.10 -6.64
C THR A 145 -6.45 -0.47 -7.46
N VAL A 146 -5.24 -0.44 -6.89
CA VAL A 146 -4.06 -1.12 -7.44
C VAL A 146 -3.44 -2.03 -6.40
N VAL A 147 -2.99 -3.21 -6.85
CA VAL A 147 -2.30 -4.19 -6.00
C VAL A 147 -0.82 -4.19 -6.36
N ILE A 148 0.03 -3.94 -5.37
CA ILE A 148 1.49 -3.95 -5.52
C ILE A 148 2.08 -5.07 -4.68
N ARG A 149 2.86 -5.94 -5.32
CA ARG A 149 3.62 -6.98 -4.63
C ARG A 149 5.00 -6.45 -4.29
N MET A 150 5.33 -6.51 -3.00
CA MET A 150 6.64 -6.09 -2.53
C MET A 150 7.72 -7.06 -3.01
N ARG A 151 8.85 -6.52 -3.45
CA ARG A 151 10.05 -7.23 -3.88
C ARG A 151 11.16 -6.98 -2.89
N TYR A 152 12.03 -7.95 -2.80
CA TYR A 152 13.14 -7.95 -1.86
C TYR A 152 14.46 -7.95 -2.64
N PRO A 153 15.43 -7.12 -2.24
CA PRO A 153 16.78 -7.15 -2.82
C PRO A 153 17.45 -8.50 -2.63
#